data_06cb9ca84ee87c11fcb6a25d9793562e
#
_entry.id   06cb9ca84ee87c11fcb6a25d9793562e
#
_cell.length_a   1.000
_cell.length_b   1.000
_cell.length_c   1.000
_cell.angle_alpha   90.00
_cell.angle_beta   90.00
_cell.angle_gamma   90.00
#
_symmetry.space_group_name_H-M   'P 1'
#
loop_
_entity.id
_entity.type
_entity.pdbx_description
1 polymer ?
#
loop_
_entity_poly.entity_id
_entity_poly.type
_entity_poly.pdbx_seq_one_letter_code
_entity_poly.pdbx_strand_id
1 'polypeptide(L)'
;MWIAKDWKDYELLDCGGGEKLERWDRQVLVRPDPQAIWETDKTTRLWRGATGRYSRSSTGGGHWDKGKLPESWQVHYKDLTFQVKPMNFKHTGLFPEQAVNWDFAMDKIRHAGRPIRVLNLFAYTGGATVACAKAGAAVCHVDAAKGMVAWGKENARLSGLGEAPIRWIVDDCAKFVEREIRRGKTYDAIIMDPPSYGRGPGGEVWKLEDNLYPFVELCSRVLSDKPLFVVLNSYTTGLAPSVLGYILQMLVGRKFGGTVTWDELGLPCTESGMALPCGATGRWFSE
;
A
#
# COMPACT_ATOMS: atom_id res chain seq x y z
N MET A 1 -0.52 -8.55 14.95
CA MET A 1 0.20 -8.04 13.75
C MET A 1 0.03 -9.00 12.60
N TRP A 2 -0.34 -8.50 11.43
CA TRP A 2 -0.39 -9.29 10.20
C TRP A 2 0.96 -9.21 9.49
N ILE A 3 1.63 -10.34 9.33
CA ILE A 3 3.03 -10.40 8.86
C ILE A 3 3.08 -10.87 7.41
N ALA A 4 3.72 -10.09 6.53
CA ALA A 4 3.94 -10.42 5.13
C ALA A 4 5.12 -11.37 4.96
N LYS A 5 4.89 -12.67 5.17
CA LYS A 5 5.93 -13.73 5.22
C LYS A 5 6.13 -14.51 3.92
N ASP A 6 5.25 -14.34 2.93
CA ASP A 6 5.21 -15.22 1.75
C ASP A 6 6.06 -14.69 0.58
N TRP A 7 6.87 -13.67 0.82
CA TRP A 7 7.81 -13.14 -0.17
C TRP A 7 8.96 -14.11 -0.44
N LYS A 8 9.38 -14.21 -1.71
CA LYS A 8 10.60 -14.91 -2.14
C LYS A 8 11.67 -13.92 -2.62
N ASP A 9 11.24 -12.90 -3.36
CA ASP A 9 12.16 -11.91 -3.95
C ASP A 9 12.37 -10.69 -3.04
N TYR A 10 11.68 -10.62 -1.91
CA TYR A 10 11.89 -9.60 -0.89
C TYR A 10 12.18 -10.24 0.46
N GLU A 11 13.09 -9.62 1.23
CA GLU A 11 13.44 -10.03 2.58
C GLU A 11 13.91 -8.83 3.39
N LEU A 12 13.37 -8.63 4.58
CA LEU A 12 13.94 -7.73 5.56
C LEU A 12 15.06 -8.48 6.30
N LEU A 13 16.31 -8.17 5.93
CA LEU A 13 17.49 -8.85 6.48
C LEU A 13 17.74 -8.43 7.91
N ASP A 14 17.75 -7.12 8.19
CA ASP A 14 17.98 -6.54 9.52
C ASP A 14 17.37 -5.14 9.60
N CYS A 15 17.16 -4.61 10.81
CA CYS A 15 16.69 -3.24 11.04
C CYS A 15 17.10 -2.75 12.43
N GLY A 16 17.42 -1.46 12.52
CA GLY A 16 17.80 -0.78 13.74
C GLY A 16 18.52 0.55 13.48
N GLY A 17 18.67 1.36 14.51
CA GLY A 17 19.31 2.68 14.42
C GLY A 17 18.71 3.57 13.33
N GLY A 18 17.38 3.55 13.19
CA GLY A 18 16.65 4.36 12.22
C GLY A 18 16.73 3.91 10.76
N GLU A 19 17.23 2.70 10.49
CA GLU A 19 17.40 2.16 9.14
C GLU A 19 16.93 0.71 9.05
N LYS A 20 16.66 0.26 7.83
CA LYS A 20 16.40 -1.14 7.48
C LYS A 20 17.27 -1.59 6.34
N LEU A 21 17.73 -2.83 6.41
CA LEU A 21 18.51 -3.52 5.39
C LEU A 21 17.60 -4.55 4.73
N GLU A 22 17.39 -4.39 3.42
CA GLU A 22 16.43 -5.18 2.67
C GLU A 22 17.07 -5.80 1.43
N ARG A 23 16.71 -7.04 1.16
CA ARG A 23 17.00 -7.69 -0.13
C ARG A 23 15.77 -7.55 -1.04
N TRP A 24 16.01 -7.08 -2.26
CA TRP A 24 15.03 -6.96 -3.33
C TRP A 24 15.55 -7.72 -4.55
N ASP A 25 15.19 -8.98 -4.69
CA ASP A 25 15.80 -9.96 -5.60
C ASP A 25 17.31 -10.05 -5.32
N ARG A 26 18.15 -9.59 -6.20
CA ARG A 26 19.63 -9.59 -6.05
C ARG A 26 20.20 -8.30 -5.46
N GLN A 27 19.37 -7.28 -5.26
CA GLN A 27 19.80 -5.98 -4.76
C GLN A 27 19.59 -5.89 -3.25
N VAL A 28 20.60 -5.41 -2.54
CA VAL A 28 20.53 -5.18 -1.09
C VAL A 28 20.55 -3.68 -0.82
N LEU A 29 19.51 -3.17 -0.20
CA LEU A 29 19.28 -1.75 0.00
C LEU A 29 19.28 -1.40 1.49
N VAL A 30 19.91 -0.26 1.83
CA VAL A 30 19.73 0.40 3.12
C VAL A 30 18.82 1.61 2.93
N ARG A 31 17.73 1.65 3.71
CA ARG A 31 16.78 2.76 3.66
C ARG A 31 16.42 3.24 5.06
N PRO A 32 16.15 4.53 5.26
CA PRO A 32 15.66 5.04 6.54
C PRO A 32 14.32 4.44 6.92
N ASP A 33 14.22 3.97 8.16
CA ASP A 33 12.97 3.57 8.78
C ASP A 33 12.89 4.13 10.21
N PRO A 34 12.07 5.16 10.44
CA PRO A 34 12.00 5.81 11.75
C PRO A 34 11.35 4.94 12.83
N GLN A 35 10.70 3.85 12.48
CA GLN A 35 10.14 2.89 13.45
C GLN A 35 11.23 2.03 14.09
N ALA A 36 12.36 1.79 13.40
CA ALA A 36 13.46 0.96 13.89
C ALA A 36 14.36 1.75 14.86
N ILE A 37 13.82 2.13 16.04
CA ILE A 37 14.51 2.97 17.04
C ILE A 37 15.47 2.20 17.93
N TRP A 38 15.46 0.88 17.90
CA TRP A 38 16.42 0.03 18.59
C TRP A 38 17.75 -0.02 17.85
N GLU A 39 18.80 -0.41 18.55
CA GLU A 39 20.14 -0.51 17.96
C GLU A 39 20.37 -1.86 17.27
N THR A 40 21.23 -1.86 16.24
CA THR A 40 21.79 -3.06 15.59
C THR A 40 23.24 -2.84 15.20
N ASP A 41 24.01 -3.91 15.10
CA ASP A 41 25.42 -3.85 14.66
C ASP A 41 25.56 -3.72 13.15
N LYS A 42 25.63 -2.48 12.68
CA LYS A 42 25.81 -2.15 11.25
C LYS A 42 27.24 -2.41 10.74
N THR A 43 28.16 -2.87 11.58
CA THR A 43 29.52 -3.21 11.17
C THR A 43 29.64 -4.63 10.59
N THR A 44 28.56 -5.40 10.62
CA THR A 44 28.50 -6.76 10.07
C THR A 44 28.75 -6.77 8.55
N ARG A 45 29.17 -7.92 8.03
CA ARG A 45 29.33 -8.14 6.58
C ARG A 45 28.02 -7.93 5.83
N LEU A 46 26.89 -8.22 6.48
CA LEU A 46 25.55 -8.06 5.92
C LEU A 46 25.28 -6.59 5.52
N TRP A 47 25.49 -5.65 6.45
CA TRP A 47 25.32 -4.23 6.21
C TRP A 47 26.34 -3.64 5.24
N ARG A 48 27.60 -4.11 5.32
CA ARG A 48 28.66 -3.69 4.39
C ARG A 48 28.45 -4.18 2.96
N GLY A 49 27.67 -5.23 2.78
CA GLY A 49 27.33 -5.81 1.47
C GLY A 49 26.19 -5.08 0.73
N ALA A 50 25.64 -4.01 1.29
CA ALA A 50 24.57 -3.24 0.64
C ALA A 50 25.02 -2.72 -0.73
N THR A 51 24.16 -2.90 -1.74
CA THR A 51 24.42 -2.47 -3.13
C THR A 51 23.91 -1.06 -3.40
N GLY A 52 23.04 -0.54 -2.53
CA GLY A 52 22.57 0.84 -2.58
C GLY A 52 22.11 1.34 -1.22
N ARG A 53 22.29 2.64 -0.99
CA ARG A 53 21.90 3.30 0.26
C ARG A 53 21.19 4.61 -0.03
N TYR A 54 20.07 4.86 0.64
CA TYR A 54 19.43 6.16 0.63
C TYR A 54 19.83 6.94 1.88
N SER A 55 20.45 8.10 1.69
CA SER A 55 20.84 9.02 2.74
C SER A 55 19.93 10.24 2.78
N ARG A 56 19.39 10.56 3.97
CA ARG A 56 18.58 11.77 4.17
C ARG A 56 19.47 13.01 4.19
N SER A 57 18.98 14.09 3.59
CA SER A 57 19.57 15.43 3.74
C SER A 57 19.05 16.08 5.01
N SER A 58 19.89 16.87 5.67
CA SER A 58 19.51 17.71 6.82
C SER A 58 18.50 18.82 6.46
N THR A 59 18.43 19.19 5.17
CA THR A 59 17.54 20.23 4.64
C THR A 59 16.24 19.70 4.04
N GLY A 60 15.98 18.37 4.19
CA GLY A 60 14.84 17.67 3.59
C GLY A 60 15.22 16.93 2.31
N GLY A 61 14.45 15.89 1.99
CA GLY A 61 14.77 14.99 0.88
C GLY A 61 15.96 14.07 1.17
N GLY A 62 16.74 13.76 0.16
CA GLY A 62 17.91 12.91 0.24
C GLY A 62 18.38 12.44 -1.13
N HIS A 63 19.33 11.53 -1.15
CA HIS A 63 19.87 10.96 -2.38
C HIS A 63 20.18 9.47 -2.20
N TRP A 64 20.18 8.77 -3.32
CA TRP A 64 20.66 7.40 -3.40
C TRP A 64 22.14 7.39 -3.75
N ASP A 65 22.94 6.73 -2.93
CA ASP A 65 24.20 6.16 -3.38
C ASP A 65 23.84 4.83 -4.06
N LYS A 66 23.78 4.88 -5.38
CA LYS A 66 23.29 3.75 -6.18
C LYS A 66 24.34 2.66 -6.37
N GLY A 67 25.62 2.95 -6.12
CA GLY A 67 26.70 2.00 -6.36
C GLY A 67 26.56 1.34 -7.74
N LYS A 68 26.27 0.02 -7.75
CA LYS A 68 26.04 -0.79 -8.95
C LYS A 68 24.56 -1.12 -9.17
N LEU A 69 23.62 -0.38 -8.56
CA LEU A 69 22.19 -0.63 -8.75
C LEU A 69 21.78 -0.41 -10.21
N PRO A 70 20.94 -1.29 -10.78
CA PRO A 70 20.30 -1.04 -12.06
C PRO A 70 19.30 0.13 -11.94
N GLU A 71 18.94 0.72 -13.07
CA GLU A 71 17.91 1.77 -13.08
C GLU A 71 16.56 1.27 -12.58
N SER A 72 16.21 0.03 -12.93
CA SER A 72 15.03 -0.69 -12.43
C SER A 72 15.26 -2.20 -12.53
N TRP A 73 14.50 -2.96 -11.74
CA TRP A 73 14.45 -4.43 -11.82
C TRP A 73 13.07 -4.92 -11.43
N GLN A 74 12.83 -6.21 -11.57
CA GLN A 74 11.55 -6.83 -11.24
C GLN A 74 11.67 -7.64 -9.95
N VAL A 75 10.58 -7.67 -9.19
CA VAL A 75 10.37 -8.57 -8.06
C VAL A 75 9.02 -9.26 -8.19
N HIS A 76 8.92 -10.48 -7.67
CA HIS A 76 7.74 -11.31 -7.77
C HIS A 76 7.13 -11.55 -6.40
N TYR A 77 5.82 -11.46 -6.32
CA TYR A 77 5.04 -11.94 -5.20
C TYR A 77 3.99 -12.92 -5.71
N LYS A 78 4.19 -14.22 -5.39
CA LYS A 78 3.38 -15.30 -5.98
C LYS A 78 3.37 -15.18 -7.53
N ASP A 79 2.23 -14.99 -8.13
CA ASP A 79 2.04 -14.82 -9.59
C ASP A 79 1.93 -13.36 -10.05
N LEU A 80 2.31 -12.42 -9.20
CA LEU A 80 2.37 -10.98 -9.49
C LEU A 80 3.81 -10.55 -9.74
N THR A 81 4.02 -9.66 -10.69
CA THR A 81 5.33 -9.09 -11.06
C THR A 81 5.28 -7.58 -10.95
N PHE A 82 6.25 -7.02 -10.23
CA PHE A 82 6.36 -5.59 -10.00
C PHE A 82 7.71 -5.05 -10.42
N GLN A 83 7.73 -3.93 -11.12
CA GLN A 83 8.93 -3.16 -11.34
C GLN A 83 9.24 -2.34 -10.08
N VAL A 84 10.49 -2.36 -9.65
CA VAL A 84 11.02 -1.53 -8.57
C VAL A 84 12.23 -0.75 -9.05
N LYS A 85 12.45 0.44 -8.50
CA LYS A 85 13.60 1.32 -8.83
C LYS A 85 13.84 2.32 -7.71
N PRO A 86 15.09 2.80 -7.53
CA PRO A 86 15.37 3.92 -6.65
C PRO A 86 14.64 5.18 -7.14
N MET A 87 13.81 5.78 -6.30
CA MET A 87 13.09 7.03 -6.59
C MET A 87 13.88 8.24 -6.07
N ASN A 88 13.38 9.45 -6.33
CA ASN A 88 13.94 10.68 -5.73
C ASN A 88 13.78 10.75 -4.21
N PHE A 89 13.03 9.81 -3.63
CA PHE A 89 12.81 9.61 -2.20
C PHE A 89 13.31 8.23 -1.79
N LYS A 90 13.21 7.90 -0.49
CA LYS A 90 13.60 6.59 0.05
C LYS A 90 12.82 5.39 -0.54
N HIS A 91 11.72 5.63 -1.24
CA HIS A 91 10.84 4.59 -1.75
C HIS A 91 11.39 3.92 -3.01
N THR A 92 10.97 2.68 -3.22
CA THR A 92 11.38 1.84 -4.37
C THR A 92 10.24 1.53 -5.33
N GLY A 93 9.05 2.05 -5.03
CA GLY A 93 7.83 1.81 -5.81
C GLY A 93 6.93 0.70 -5.29
N LEU A 94 7.28 0.05 -4.18
CA LEU A 94 6.47 -1.01 -3.59
C LEU A 94 6.56 -1.00 -2.07
N PHE A 95 5.48 -1.42 -1.42
CA PHE A 95 5.36 -1.61 0.02
C PHE A 95 5.11 -3.10 0.30
N PRO A 96 6.16 -3.88 0.62
CA PRO A 96 6.07 -5.34 0.76
C PRO A 96 5.11 -5.81 1.84
N GLU A 97 4.96 -5.04 2.92
CA GLU A 97 4.02 -5.33 4.01
C GLU A 97 2.56 -5.34 3.56
N GLN A 98 2.23 -4.65 2.47
CA GLN A 98 0.88 -4.64 1.90
C GLN A 98 0.47 -5.97 1.28
N ALA A 99 1.39 -6.91 1.09
CA ALA A 99 1.10 -8.23 0.54
C ALA A 99 0.01 -8.99 1.33
N VAL A 100 -0.07 -8.78 2.64
CA VAL A 100 -1.15 -9.38 3.46
C VAL A 100 -2.53 -8.82 3.14
N ASN A 101 -2.62 -7.56 2.69
CA ASN A 101 -3.85 -6.94 2.22
C ASN A 101 -4.18 -7.40 0.78
N TRP A 102 -3.16 -7.62 -0.05
CA TRP A 102 -3.37 -8.19 -1.37
C TRP A 102 -3.94 -9.61 -1.28
N ASP A 103 -3.37 -10.45 -0.42
CA ASP A 103 -3.85 -11.82 -0.19
C ASP A 103 -5.28 -11.82 0.34
N PHE A 104 -5.60 -10.99 1.32
CA PHE A 104 -6.95 -10.82 1.83
C PHE A 104 -7.93 -10.42 0.72
N ALA A 105 -7.60 -9.39 -0.08
CA ALA A 105 -8.47 -8.93 -1.15
C ALA A 105 -8.66 -10.00 -2.25
N MET A 106 -7.57 -10.67 -2.66
CA MET A 106 -7.63 -11.75 -3.64
C MET A 106 -8.49 -12.92 -3.16
N ASP A 107 -8.35 -13.31 -1.90
CA ASP A 107 -9.16 -14.38 -1.30
C ASP A 107 -10.66 -14.01 -1.32
N LYS A 108 -11.02 -12.83 -0.83
CA LYS A 108 -12.42 -12.36 -0.84
C LYS A 108 -13.00 -12.29 -2.24
N ILE A 109 -12.26 -11.79 -3.22
CA ILE A 109 -12.70 -11.68 -4.62
C ILE A 109 -12.94 -13.07 -5.23
N ARG A 110 -12.01 -14.00 -5.05
CA ARG A 110 -12.10 -15.38 -5.60
C ARG A 110 -13.29 -16.16 -5.04
N HIS A 111 -13.65 -15.93 -3.78
CA HIS A 111 -14.75 -16.63 -3.11
C HIS A 111 -16.08 -15.88 -3.16
N ALA A 112 -16.15 -14.72 -3.81
CA ALA A 112 -17.36 -13.90 -3.85
C ALA A 112 -18.53 -14.54 -4.63
N GLY A 113 -18.26 -15.48 -5.55
CA GLY A 113 -19.29 -16.14 -6.37
C GLY A 113 -20.00 -15.21 -7.36
N ARG A 114 -19.53 -13.98 -7.56
CA ARG A 114 -20.09 -12.97 -8.45
C ARG A 114 -19.01 -12.01 -8.94
N PRO A 115 -19.25 -11.28 -10.05
CA PRO A 115 -18.34 -10.22 -10.50
C PRO A 115 -18.18 -9.13 -9.43
N ILE A 116 -16.93 -8.70 -9.19
CA ILE A 116 -16.57 -7.70 -8.20
C ILE A 116 -15.96 -6.47 -8.86
N ARG A 117 -16.42 -5.30 -8.43
CA ARG A 117 -15.86 -4.00 -8.81
C ARG A 117 -15.14 -3.41 -7.62
N VAL A 118 -13.83 -3.16 -7.76
CA VAL A 118 -12.97 -2.60 -6.72
C VAL A 118 -12.61 -1.16 -7.04
N LEU A 119 -12.72 -0.27 -6.08
CA LEU A 119 -12.19 1.09 -6.11
C LEU A 119 -10.91 1.13 -5.27
N ASN A 120 -9.78 1.41 -5.90
CA ASN A 120 -8.50 1.59 -5.21
C ASN A 120 -8.10 3.06 -5.27
N LEU A 121 -8.09 3.72 -4.11
CA LEU A 121 -7.81 5.14 -3.91
C LEU A 121 -6.42 5.32 -3.28
N PHE A 122 -5.70 6.38 -3.70
CA PHE A 122 -4.28 6.58 -3.40
C PHE A 122 -3.46 5.37 -3.87
N ALA A 123 -3.79 4.92 -5.07
CA ALA A 123 -3.44 3.58 -5.53
C ALA A 123 -1.95 3.41 -5.87
N TYR A 124 -1.17 4.50 -5.85
CA TYR A 124 0.29 4.51 -6.04
C TYR A 124 0.71 3.75 -7.31
N THR A 125 1.65 2.82 -7.20
CA THR A 125 2.13 1.98 -8.32
C THR A 125 1.27 0.74 -8.57
N GLY A 126 0.10 0.65 -7.91
CA GLY A 126 -0.93 -0.33 -8.23
C GLY A 126 -0.75 -1.73 -7.64
N GLY A 127 -0.02 -1.91 -6.54
CA GLY A 127 0.14 -3.23 -5.93
C GLY A 127 -1.22 -3.91 -5.66
N ALA A 128 -2.13 -3.23 -4.94
CA ALA A 128 -3.48 -3.74 -4.68
C ALA A 128 -4.34 -3.84 -5.95
N THR A 129 -4.17 -2.91 -6.91
CA THR A 129 -4.87 -2.95 -8.20
C THR A 129 -4.54 -4.23 -8.97
N VAL A 130 -3.24 -4.53 -9.10
CA VAL A 130 -2.75 -5.73 -9.81
C VAL A 130 -3.24 -7.00 -9.11
N ALA A 131 -3.17 -7.05 -7.77
CA ALA A 131 -3.67 -8.19 -6.99
C ALA A 131 -5.17 -8.42 -7.19
N CYS A 132 -6.00 -7.37 -7.07
CA CYS A 132 -7.44 -7.48 -7.26
C CYS A 132 -7.81 -7.89 -8.70
N ALA A 133 -7.15 -7.32 -9.70
CA ALA A 133 -7.38 -7.67 -11.11
C ALA A 133 -6.95 -9.12 -11.39
N LYS A 134 -5.84 -9.60 -10.79
CA LYS A 134 -5.40 -11.00 -10.89
C LYS A 134 -6.41 -11.99 -10.29
N ALA A 135 -7.13 -11.56 -9.27
CA ALA A 135 -8.22 -12.33 -8.67
C ALA A 135 -9.53 -12.30 -9.48
N GLY A 136 -9.59 -11.54 -10.58
CA GLY A 136 -10.73 -11.48 -11.50
C GLY A 136 -11.66 -10.26 -11.29
N ALA A 137 -11.29 -9.27 -10.47
CA ALA A 137 -12.08 -8.07 -10.31
C ALA A 137 -11.91 -7.06 -11.45
N ALA A 138 -12.95 -6.29 -11.72
CA ALA A 138 -12.82 -5.03 -12.44
C ALA A 138 -12.36 -3.94 -11.46
N VAL A 139 -11.26 -3.24 -11.76
CA VAL A 139 -10.65 -2.31 -10.82
C VAL A 139 -10.67 -0.89 -11.35
N CYS A 140 -11.05 0.08 -10.52
CA CYS A 140 -10.83 1.50 -10.76
C CYS A 140 -9.63 1.96 -9.91
N HIS A 141 -8.52 2.24 -10.57
CA HIS A 141 -7.28 2.72 -9.97
C HIS A 141 -7.24 4.24 -10.03
N VAL A 142 -7.16 4.90 -8.88
CA VAL A 142 -7.16 6.36 -8.76
C VAL A 142 -5.93 6.82 -7.98
N ASP A 143 -5.13 7.66 -8.61
CA ASP A 143 -4.00 8.35 -7.98
C ASP A 143 -3.80 9.72 -8.61
N ALA A 144 -3.40 10.72 -7.84
CA ALA A 144 -3.18 12.06 -8.33
C ALA A 144 -1.89 12.20 -9.15
N ALA A 145 -0.93 11.31 -8.96
CA ALA A 145 0.37 11.37 -9.61
C ALA A 145 0.38 10.58 -10.93
N LYS A 146 0.39 11.29 -12.06
CA LYS A 146 0.42 10.68 -13.41
C LYS A 146 1.53 9.63 -13.58
N GLY A 147 2.72 9.88 -13.02
CA GLY A 147 3.84 8.94 -13.07
C GLY A 147 3.57 7.62 -12.32
N MET A 148 2.84 7.69 -11.20
CA MET A 148 2.45 6.51 -10.43
C MET A 148 1.42 5.68 -11.17
N VAL A 149 0.42 6.32 -11.76
CA VAL A 149 -0.58 5.64 -12.61
C VAL A 149 0.06 4.96 -13.81
N ALA A 150 1.03 5.61 -14.47
CA ALA A 150 1.78 5.00 -15.57
C ALA A 150 2.59 3.77 -15.11
N TRP A 151 3.20 3.86 -13.94
CA TRP A 151 3.93 2.74 -13.34
C TRP A 151 2.98 1.58 -12.96
N GLY A 152 1.78 1.89 -12.45
CA GLY A 152 0.74 0.90 -12.18
C GLY A 152 0.32 0.14 -13.45
N LYS A 153 0.19 0.83 -14.59
CA LYS A 153 -0.08 0.18 -15.89
C LYS A 153 1.04 -0.78 -16.27
N GLU A 154 2.29 -0.40 -16.07
CA GLU A 154 3.43 -1.27 -16.34
C GLU A 154 3.43 -2.50 -15.43
N ASN A 155 3.14 -2.35 -14.13
CA ASN A 155 3.02 -3.47 -13.20
C ASN A 155 1.88 -4.43 -13.60
N ALA A 156 0.76 -3.90 -14.07
CA ALA A 156 -0.33 -4.73 -14.62
C ALA A 156 0.13 -5.50 -15.86
N ARG A 157 0.81 -4.84 -16.80
CA ARG A 157 1.37 -5.49 -18.00
C ARG A 157 2.36 -6.59 -17.65
N LEU A 158 3.29 -6.34 -16.73
CA LEU A 158 4.29 -7.31 -16.26
C LEU A 158 3.64 -8.53 -15.59
N SER A 159 2.50 -8.34 -14.93
CA SER A 159 1.71 -9.41 -14.31
C SER A 159 0.77 -10.15 -15.27
N GLY A 160 0.85 -9.87 -16.59
CA GLY A 160 -0.01 -10.49 -17.60
C GLY A 160 -1.44 -9.94 -17.62
N LEU A 161 -1.65 -8.71 -17.13
CA LEU A 161 -2.97 -8.07 -16.97
C LEU A 161 -3.14 -6.85 -17.89
N GLY A 162 -2.42 -6.80 -19.02
CA GLY A 162 -2.50 -5.66 -19.94
C GLY A 162 -3.90 -5.40 -20.48
N GLU A 163 -4.71 -6.47 -20.69
CA GLU A 163 -6.09 -6.39 -21.16
C GLU A 163 -7.14 -6.57 -20.05
N ALA A 164 -6.72 -6.59 -18.78
CA ALA A 164 -7.65 -6.70 -17.67
C ALA A 164 -8.54 -5.46 -17.58
N PRO A 165 -9.77 -5.59 -17.05
CA PRO A 165 -10.72 -4.47 -16.91
C PRO A 165 -10.30 -3.49 -15.81
N ILE A 166 -9.19 -2.78 -16.02
CA ILE A 166 -8.66 -1.78 -15.10
C ILE A 166 -8.89 -0.39 -15.69
N ARG A 167 -9.61 0.44 -14.96
CA ARG A 167 -9.82 1.85 -15.28
C ARG A 167 -8.76 2.69 -14.58
N TRP A 168 -7.86 3.29 -15.34
CA TRP A 168 -6.75 4.09 -14.84
C TRP A 168 -7.11 5.57 -14.79
N ILE A 169 -7.09 6.18 -13.62
CA ILE A 169 -7.53 7.56 -13.37
C ILE A 169 -6.40 8.35 -12.72
N VAL A 170 -6.05 9.47 -13.34
CA VAL A 170 -5.16 10.49 -12.74
C VAL A 170 -6.04 11.60 -12.19
N ASP A 171 -6.27 11.64 -10.89
CA ASP A 171 -7.19 12.58 -10.27
C ASP A 171 -7.02 12.65 -8.75
N ASP A 172 -7.52 13.74 -8.14
CA ASP A 172 -7.76 13.80 -6.70
C ASP A 172 -8.83 12.79 -6.27
N CYS A 173 -8.53 12.00 -5.24
CA CYS A 173 -9.40 10.91 -4.81
C CYS A 173 -10.78 11.39 -4.32
N ALA A 174 -10.86 12.46 -3.54
CA ALA A 174 -12.12 12.99 -3.03
C ALA A 174 -12.98 13.53 -4.18
N LYS A 175 -12.40 14.34 -5.06
CA LYS A 175 -13.09 14.88 -6.25
C LYS A 175 -13.57 13.76 -7.19
N PHE A 176 -12.77 12.71 -7.32
CA PHE A 176 -13.18 11.53 -8.10
C PHE A 176 -14.40 10.84 -7.49
N VAL A 177 -14.38 10.56 -6.18
CA VAL A 177 -15.49 9.91 -5.48
C VAL A 177 -16.77 10.76 -5.56
N GLU A 178 -16.69 12.07 -5.35
CA GLU A 178 -17.82 12.99 -5.53
C GLU A 178 -18.44 12.90 -6.93
N ARG A 179 -17.61 12.76 -7.98
CA ARG A 179 -18.12 12.58 -9.35
C ARG A 179 -18.78 11.23 -9.56
N GLU A 180 -18.24 10.17 -8.97
CA GLU A 180 -18.85 8.83 -9.05
C GLU A 180 -20.21 8.79 -8.31
N ILE A 181 -20.35 9.51 -7.17
CA ILE A 181 -21.63 9.69 -6.48
C ILE A 181 -22.65 10.37 -7.41
N ARG A 182 -22.28 11.50 -8.03
CA ARG A 182 -23.17 12.21 -8.97
C ARG A 182 -23.56 11.37 -10.19
N ARG A 183 -22.71 10.43 -10.60
CA ARG A 183 -22.96 9.50 -11.72
C ARG A 183 -23.72 8.24 -11.30
N GLY A 184 -24.03 8.07 -10.02
CA GLY A 184 -24.67 6.86 -9.50
C GLY A 184 -23.81 5.60 -9.66
N LYS A 185 -22.46 5.74 -9.71
CA LYS A 185 -21.55 4.60 -9.80
C LYS A 185 -21.31 4.03 -8.42
N THR A 186 -21.25 2.69 -8.34
CA THR A 186 -21.01 1.97 -7.09
C THR A 186 -19.94 0.91 -7.26
N TYR A 187 -19.34 0.52 -6.13
CA TYR A 187 -18.26 -0.45 -6.04
C TYR A 187 -18.56 -1.48 -4.96
N ASP A 188 -18.11 -2.71 -5.17
CA ASP A 188 -18.31 -3.80 -4.22
C ASP A 188 -17.21 -3.84 -3.16
N ALA A 189 -16.07 -3.26 -3.47
CA ALA A 189 -14.96 -3.14 -2.51
C ALA A 189 -14.22 -1.81 -2.68
N ILE A 190 -13.66 -1.30 -1.58
CA ILE A 190 -12.85 -0.09 -1.58
C ILE A 190 -11.55 -0.37 -0.82
N ILE A 191 -10.42 0.04 -1.40
CA ILE A 191 -9.10 0.05 -0.75
C ILE A 191 -8.63 1.49 -0.70
N MET A 192 -8.19 1.95 0.48
CA MET A 192 -7.75 3.32 0.73
C MET A 192 -6.42 3.31 1.47
N ASP A 193 -5.46 4.06 0.95
CA ASP A 193 -4.16 4.28 1.60
C ASP A 193 -3.80 5.78 1.61
N PRO A 194 -4.59 6.60 2.35
CA PRO A 194 -4.42 8.04 2.35
C PRO A 194 -3.08 8.45 3.01
N PRO A 195 -2.41 9.49 2.48
CA PRO A 195 -1.16 9.96 3.07
C PRO A 195 -1.40 10.59 4.44
N SER A 196 -0.38 10.59 5.31
CA SER A 196 -0.43 11.27 6.61
C SER A 196 -0.58 12.78 6.43
N TYR A 197 0.08 13.35 5.41
CA TYR A 197 0.06 14.76 5.08
C TYR A 197 0.16 14.95 3.55
N GLY A 198 -0.50 15.96 3.02
CA GLY A 198 -0.42 16.34 1.62
C GLY A 198 -0.86 17.77 1.38
N ARG A 199 -0.52 18.30 0.19
CA ARG A 199 -1.01 19.59 -0.31
C ARG A 199 -1.63 19.39 -1.69
N GLY A 200 -2.84 19.85 -1.85
CA GLY A 200 -3.52 19.88 -3.15
C GLY A 200 -3.01 21.02 -4.04
N PRO A 201 -3.31 20.97 -5.37
CA PRO A 201 -2.88 22.00 -6.33
C PRO A 201 -3.44 23.38 -6.03
N GLY A 202 -4.56 23.50 -5.32
CA GLY A 202 -5.19 24.76 -4.90
C GLY A 202 -4.71 25.27 -3.54
N GLY A 203 -3.70 24.61 -2.92
CA GLY A 203 -3.19 24.95 -1.60
C GLY A 203 -3.93 24.29 -0.44
N GLU A 204 -4.91 23.43 -0.72
CA GLU A 204 -5.62 22.64 0.29
C GLU A 204 -4.65 21.78 1.07
N VAL A 205 -4.79 21.76 2.39
CA VAL A 205 -3.96 20.95 3.28
C VAL A 205 -4.74 19.70 3.69
N TRP A 206 -4.18 18.55 3.36
CA TRP A 206 -4.61 17.26 3.89
C TRP A 206 -3.79 16.93 5.12
N LYS A 207 -4.48 16.67 6.23
CA LYS A 207 -3.92 16.04 7.43
C LYS A 207 -4.81 14.85 7.75
N LEU A 208 -4.23 13.67 7.96
CA LEU A 208 -4.98 12.45 8.10
C LEU A 208 -5.94 12.50 9.28
N GLU A 209 -5.51 12.96 10.43
CA GLU A 209 -6.29 13.08 11.67
C GLU A 209 -7.52 13.99 11.53
N ASP A 210 -7.46 15.01 10.68
CA ASP A 210 -8.56 15.94 10.44
C ASP A 210 -9.50 15.47 9.33
N ASN A 211 -8.99 14.74 8.34
CA ASN A 211 -9.68 14.46 7.08
C ASN A 211 -10.09 13.00 6.90
N LEU A 212 -9.56 12.06 7.70
CA LEU A 212 -9.78 10.63 7.47
C LEU A 212 -11.25 10.24 7.62
N TYR A 213 -11.89 10.63 8.73
CA TYR A 213 -13.29 10.26 8.99
C TYR A 213 -14.23 10.80 7.90
N PRO A 214 -14.23 12.10 7.55
CA PRO A 214 -15.11 12.62 6.49
C PRO A 214 -14.78 12.02 5.12
N PHE A 215 -13.52 11.68 4.85
CA PHE A 215 -13.15 11.01 3.60
C PHE A 215 -13.70 9.59 3.51
N VAL A 216 -13.59 8.79 4.57
CA VAL A 216 -14.17 7.44 4.60
C VAL A 216 -15.70 7.49 4.52
N GLU A 217 -16.34 8.48 5.17
CA GLU A 217 -17.77 8.73 5.05
C GLU A 217 -18.17 9.02 3.60
N LEU A 218 -17.46 9.90 2.92
CA LEU A 218 -17.64 10.18 1.50
C LEU A 218 -17.52 8.90 0.65
N CYS A 219 -16.46 8.11 0.86
CA CYS A 219 -16.22 6.87 0.14
C CYS A 219 -17.29 5.81 0.41
N SER A 220 -17.86 5.75 1.62
CA SER A 220 -18.90 4.79 1.95
C SER A 220 -20.18 4.96 1.12
N ARG A 221 -20.40 6.15 0.53
CA ARG A 221 -21.56 6.47 -0.31
C ARG A 221 -21.49 5.86 -1.71
N VAL A 222 -20.33 5.39 -2.15
CA VAL A 222 -20.17 4.67 -3.41
C VAL A 222 -20.08 3.14 -3.22
N LEU A 223 -20.28 2.63 -2.01
CA LEU A 223 -20.46 1.19 -1.80
C LEU A 223 -21.77 0.72 -2.44
N SER A 224 -21.74 -0.45 -3.08
CA SER A 224 -22.92 -1.11 -3.63
C SER A 224 -23.85 -1.57 -2.50
N ASP A 225 -25.05 -2.02 -2.84
CA ASP A 225 -26.02 -2.53 -1.84
C ASP A 225 -25.55 -3.83 -1.16
N LYS A 226 -24.64 -4.57 -1.80
CA LYS A 226 -24.02 -5.78 -1.27
C LYS A 226 -22.50 -5.67 -1.36
N PRO A 227 -21.86 -4.80 -0.57
CA PRO A 227 -20.42 -4.64 -0.61
C PRO A 227 -19.72 -5.89 -0.08
N LEU A 228 -18.50 -6.14 -0.56
CA LEU A 228 -17.72 -7.32 -0.22
C LEU A 228 -16.69 -7.02 0.87
N PHE A 229 -15.89 -5.96 0.70
CA PHE A 229 -14.91 -5.53 1.71
C PHE A 229 -14.51 -4.05 1.57
N VAL A 230 -13.97 -3.52 2.66
CA VAL A 230 -13.27 -2.23 2.70
C VAL A 230 -11.96 -2.42 3.44
N VAL A 231 -10.86 -1.94 2.85
CA VAL A 231 -9.52 -1.89 3.47
C VAL A 231 -9.11 -0.44 3.62
N LEU A 232 -8.73 -0.06 4.84
CA LEU A 232 -8.27 1.27 5.20
C LEU A 232 -6.89 1.18 5.84
N ASN A 233 -5.89 1.79 5.21
CA ASN A 233 -4.51 1.80 5.67
C ASN A 233 -4.12 3.14 6.29
N SER A 234 -3.12 3.12 7.15
CA SER A 234 -2.45 4.30 7.67
C SER A 234 -0.99 4.03 8.02
N TYR A 235 -0.13 4.94 7.61
CA TYR A 235 1.29 4.99 8.00
C TYR A 235 1.58 6.16 8.93
N THR A 236 0.55 6.74 9.53
CA THR A 236 0.68 7.85 10.47
C THR A 236 1.13 7.35 11.83
N THR A 237 2.29 7.83 12.27
CA THR A 237 2.82 7.52 13.60
C THR A 237 1.86 8.01 14.68
N GLY A 238 1.59 7.16 15.67
CA GLY A 238 0.71 7.48 16.80
C GLY A 238 -0.77 7.21 16.56
N LEU A 239 -1.18 6.82 15.35
CA LEU A 239 -2.55 6.39 15.10
C LEU A 239 -2.67 4.87 15.32
N ALA A 240 -3.36 4.47 16.38
CA ALA A 240 -3.56 3.06 16.70
C ALA A 240 -4.43 2.36 15.63
N PRO A 241 -4.15 1.08 15.29
CA PRO A 241 -4.96 0.32 14.32
C PRO A 241 -6.45 0.26 14.67
N SER A 242 -6.78 0.22 15.96
CA SER A 242 -8.16 0.21 16.46
C SER A 242 -8.96 1.45 16.04
N VAL A 243 -8.30 2.60 15.82
CA VAL A 243 -8.98 3.81 15.31
C VAL A 243 -9.54 3.56 13.90
N LEU A 244 -8.78 2.88 13.04
CA LEU A 244 -9.23 2.49 11.70
C LEU A 244 -10.41 1.53 11.76
N GLY A 245 -10.33 0.53 12.66
CA GLY A 245 -11.44 -0.38 12.93
C GLY A 245 -12.69 0.34 13.44
N TYR A 246 -12.53 1.29 14.35
CA TYR A 246 -13.65 2.10 14.88
C TYR A 246 -14.33 2.90 13.77
N ILE A 247 -13.58 3.55 12.89
CA ILE A 247 -14.09 4.30 11.75
C ILE A 247 -14.89 3.38 10.81
N LEU A 248 -14.35 2.22 10.46
CA LEU A 248 -15.02 1.24 9.60
C LEU A 248 -16.29 0.68 10.25
N GLN A 249 -16.26 0.40 11.55
CA GLN A 249 -17.46 -0.04 12.28
C GLN A 249 -18.56 1.02 12.25
N MET A 250 -18.22 2.30 12.46
CA MET A 250 -19.19 3.40 12.47
C MET A 250 -19.82 3.66 11.11
N LEU A 251 -19.02 3.65 10.04
CA LEU A 251 -19.42 4.11 8.71
C LEU A 251 -19.88 2.98 7.78
N VAL A 252 -19.40 1.75 8.01
CA VAL A 252 -19.70 0.61 7.15
C VAL A 252 -20.40 -0.51 7.93
N GLY A 253 -19.82 -0.95 9.05
CA GLY A 253 -20.33 -2.06 9.82
C GLY A 253 -21.75 -1.82 10.34
N ARG A 254 -22.07 -0.61 10.83
CA ARG A 254 -23.43 -0.25 11.27
C ARG A 254 -24.46 -0.30 10.16
N LYS A 255 -24.05 -0.02 8.91
CA LYS A 255 -24.96 0.02 7.78
C LYS A 255 -25.17 -1.35 7.13
N PHE A 256 -24.11 -2.14 7.02
CA PHE A 256 -24.11 -3.38 6.24
C PHE A 256 -23.96 -4.65 7.10
N GLY A 257 -23.78 -4.51 8.43
CA GLY A 257 -23.38 -5.66 9.25
C GLY A 257 -21.94 -6.09 8.95
N GLY A 258 -21.69 -7.40 8.96
CA GLY A 258 -20.38 -7.97 8.64
C GLY A 258 -19.37 -7.86 9.78
N THR A 259 -18.11 -8.16 9.48
CA THR A 259 -17.01 -8.24 10.46
C THR A 259 -16.00 -7.14 10.23
N VAL A 260 -15.54 -6.50 11.32
CA VAL A 260 -14.44 -5.53 11.33
C VAL A 260 -13.25 -6.11 12.07
N THR A 261 -12.08 -6.06 11.45
CA THR A 261 -10.81 -6.45 12.05
C THR A 261 -9.78 -5.35 11.83
N TRP A 262 -8.78 -5.26 12.68
CA TRP A 262 -7.69 -4.30 12.55
C TRP A 262 -6.42 -4.83 13.20
N ASP A 263 -5.27 -4.49 12.64
CA ASP A 263 -3.98 -4.82 13.22
C ASP A 263 -2.87 -3.97 12.58
N GLU A 264 -1.67 -4.07 13.15
CA GLU A 264 -0.45 -3.59 12.52
C GLU A 264 -0.05 -4.50 11.35
N LEU A 265 0.58 -3.89 10.34
CA LEU A 265 1.30 -4.60 9.29
C LEU A 265 2.75 -4.78 9.69
N GLY A 266 3.34 -5.92 9.39
CA GLY A 266 4.72 -6.21 9.75
C GLY A 266 5.49 -6.95 8.66
N LEU A 267 6.80 -6.75 8.69
CA LEU A 267 7.78 -7.47 7.89
C LEU A 267 8.64 -8.35 8.80
N PRO A 268 8.74 -9.66 8.55
CA PRO A 268 9.59 -10.52 9.35
C PRO A 268 11.06 -10.15 9.12
N CYS A 269 11.81 -9.90 10.18
CA CYS A 269 13.23 -9.59 10.15
C CYS A 269 14.04 -10.87 10.37
N THR A 270 14.89 -11.19 9.41
CA THR A 270 15.66 -12.46 9.43
C THR A 270 16.65 -12.49 10.59
N GLU A 271 17.40 -11.41 10.81
CA GLU A 271 18.47 -11.40 11.82
C GLU A 271 17.91 -11.44 13.25
N SER A 272 16.85 -10.69 13.54
CA SER A 272 16.28 -10.63 14.89
C SER A 272 15.23 -11.71 15.17
N GLY A 273 14.66 -12.33 14.14
CA GLY A 273 13.51 -13.23 14.26
C GLY A 273 12.20 -12.53 14.70
N MET A 274 12.21 -11.22 14.85
CA MET A 274 11.05 -10.41 15.17
C MET A 274 10.42 -9.81 13.91
N ALA A 275 9.34 -9.05 14.04
CA ALA A 275 8.74 -8.33 12.93
C ALA A 275 8.92 -6.83 13.11
N LEU A 276 9.35 -6.12 12.04
CA LEU A 276 9.33 -4.67 11.97
C LEU A 276 7.89 -4.20 11.77
N PRO A 277 7.34 -3.38 12.68
CA PRO A 277 6.04 -2.74 12.46
C PRO A 277 6.16 -1.69 11.35
N CYS A 278 5.25 -1.73 10.36
CA CYS A 278 5.32 -0.87 9.18
C CYS A 278 4.19 0.15 9.11
N GLY A 279 2.97 -0.27 9.40
CA GLY A 279 1.78 0.57 9.34
C GLY A 279 0.60 -0.14 9.98
N ALA A 280 -0.57 0.46 9.87
CA ALA A 280 -1.82 -0.06 10.42
C ALA A 280 -2.85 -0.29 9.32
N THR A 281 -3.70 -1.29 9.50
CA THR A 281 -4.83 -1.57 8.59
C THR A 281 -6.09 -1.89 9.38
N GLY A 282 -7.20 -1.28 8.98
CA GLY A 282 -8.56 -1.72 9.31
C GLY A 282 -9.17 -2.44 8.11
N ARG A 283 -9.89 -3.53 8.34
CA ARG A 283 -10.64 -4.27 7.33
C ARG A 283 -12.07 -4.46 7.79
N TRP A 284 -13.00 -4.13 6.93
CA TRP A 284 -14.39 -4.56 7.03
C TRP A 284 -14.67 -5.54 5.90
N PHE A 285 -15.46 -6.59 6.15
CA PHE A 285 -15.92 -7.51 5.11
C PHE A 285 -17.30 -8.10 5.44
N SER A 286 -18.07 -8.38 4.38
CA SER A 286 -19.35 -9.09 4.51
C SER A 286 -19.14 -10.54 4.94
N GLU A 287 -20.12 -11.08 5.63
CA GLU A 287 -20.19 -12.51 5.96
C GLU A 287 -20.46 -13.37 4.73
#